data_2ead8abd2cd2eca0301b90d76c4e060a
#
_entry.id   2ead8abd2cd2eca0301b90d76c4e060a
#
_cell.length_a   1.000
_cell.length_b   1.000
_cell.length_c   1.000
_cell.angle_alpha   90.00
_cell.angle_beta   90.00
_cell.angle_gamma   90.00
#
_symmetry.space_group_name_H-M   'P 1'
#
loop_
_entity.id
_entity.type
_entity.pdbx_description
1 polymer ?
#
loop_
_entity_poly.entity_id
_entity_poly.type
_entity_poly.pdbx_seq_one_letter_code
_entity_poly.pdbx_strand_id
1 'polypeptide(L)'
;MRIRDIARIDGFPCGEYNAVTDVKGVRVGHSTVIKDGAGPVEGIARTGVTVVLPAGDIVENAMYAGVFSLNGNGELSGCHWIEESGLLTTPIALTNTHSLGIVRDAMIDYYARLRKTDGSSYWMLPVVGETWDGWLSDINGMHVRPEHLCAALDSAASGPVEEGCVGGGTGMILHEFKGGIGTSSRVLPEEL
;
A
#
# COMPACT_ATOMS: atom_id res chain seq x y z
N MET A 1 -9.75 11.45 -13.45
CA MET A 1 -10.06 10.65 -14.66
C MET A 1 -9.35 9.31 -14.52
N ARG A 2 -10.09 8.23 -14.51
CA ARG A 2 -9.58 6.85 -14.42
C ARG A 2 -9.54 6.27 -15.81
N ILE A 3 -8.71 5.22 -16.04
CA ILE A 3 -8.66 4.54 -17.36
C ILE A 3 -10.05 4.04 -17.78
N ARG A 4 -10.87 3.61 -16.84
CA ARG A 4 -12.24 3.14 -17.06
C ARG A 4 -13.23 4.24 -17.53
N ASP A 5 -12.87 5.53 -17.36
CA ASP A 5 -13.66 6.66 -17.84
C ASP A 5 -13.47 6.90 -19.34
N ILE A 6 -12.38 6.35 -19.91
CA ILE A 6 -11.97 6.57 -21.31
C ILE A 6 -11.82 5.29 -22.12
N ALA A 7 -11.74 4.13 -21.47
CA ALA A 7 -11.61 2.83 -22.12
C ALA A 7 -12.52 1.79 -21.46
N ARG A 8 -13.20 1.01 -22.30
CA ARG A 8 -13.93 -0.17 -21.83
C ARG A 8 -12.94 -1.31 -21.63
N ILE A 9 -12.95 -1.89 -20.43
CA ILE A 9 -12.20 -3.10 -20.10
C ILE A 9 -13.19 -4.23 -20.04
N ASP A 10 -13.13 -5.13 -21.04
CA ASP A 10 -14.00 -6.28 -21.11
C ASP A 10 -13.63 -7.33 -20.05
N GLY A 11 -14.61 -8.18 -19.68
CA GLY A 11 -14.46 -9.23 -18.68
C GLY A 11 -15.66 -9.29 -17.75
N PHE A 12 -15.44 -9.80 -16.54
CA PHE A 12 -16.48 -9.87 -15.52
C PHE A 12 -16.96 -8.47 -15.09
N PRO A 13 -18.23 -8.31 -14.66
CA PRO A 13 -18.74 -7.06 -14.15
C PRO A 13 -17.93 -6.57 -12.93
N CYS A 14 -17.87 -5.26 -12.74
CA CYS A 14 -17.24 -4.66 -11.58
C CYS A 14 -18.16 -4.72 -10.36
N GLY A 15 -17.59 -4.67 -9.16
CA GLY A 15 -18.32 -4.35 -7.95
C GLY A 15 -18.78 -2.89 -7.92
N GLU A 16 -19.44 -2.50 -6.83
CA GLU A 16 -20.09 -1.18 -6.68
C GLU A 16 -19.12 -0.01 -6.90
N TYR A 17 -17.91 -0.08 -6.33
CA TYR A 17 -16.90 0.98 -6.41
C TYR A 17 -15.86 0.69 -7.50
N ASN A 18 -15.88 -0.51 -8.10
CA ASN A 18 -14.80 -1.02 -8.94
C ASN A 18 -13.44 -0.83 -8.27
N ALA A 19 -13.33 -1.24 -7.02
CA ALA A 19 -12.17 -1.06 -6.14
C ALA A 19 -11.92 -2.32 -5.30
N VAL A 20 -10.70 -2.46 -4.76
CA VAL A 20 -10.36 -3.57 -3.85
C VAL A 20 -11.26 -3.61 -2.62
N THR A 21 -11.83 -2.48 -2.24
CA THR A 21 -12.79 -2.32 -1.14
C THR A 21 -14.20 -2.88 -1.41
N ASP A 22 -14.47 -3.34 -2.64
CA ASP A 22 -15.67 -4.15 -2.93
C ASP A 22 -15.59 -5.53 -2.23
N VAL A 23 -14.39 -5.97 -1.87
CA VAL A 23 -14.24 -7.12 -0.96
C VAL A 23 -14.61 -6.65 0.44
N LYS A 24 -15.66 -7.26 0.99
CA LYS A 24 -16.24 -6.87 2.28
C LYS A 24 -15.19 -6.85 3.39
N GLY A 25 -15.07 -5.70 4.06
CA GLY A 25 -14.18 -5.48 5.19
C GLY A 25 -12.78 -5.02 4.82
N VAL A 26 -12.41 -5.02 3.53
CA VAL A 26 -11.16 -4.42 3.06
C VAL A 26 -11.26 -2.89 3.17
N ARG A 27 -10.19 -2.28 3.68
CA ARG A 27 -10.06 -0.83 3.83
C ARG A 27 -8.74 -0.36 3.22
N VAL A 28 -8.75 0.84 2.67
CA VAL A 28 -7.55 1.49 2.11
C VAL A 28 -7.39 2.86 2.74
N GLY A 29 -6.15 3.21 3.07
CA GLY A 29 -5.80 4.52 3.59
C GLY A 29 -4.54 5.07 2.93
N HIS A 30 -4.45 6.39 2.88
CA HIS A 30 -3.34 7.11 2.26
C HIS A 30 -2.81 8.19 3.19
N SER A 31 -1.49 8.36 3.18
CA SER A 31 -0.82 9.54 3.71
C SER A 31 0.08 10.09 2.62
N THR A 32 -0.27 11.27 2.10
CA THR A 32 0.41 11.91 0.98
C THR A 32 1.39 12.96 1.48
N VAL A 33 2.62 12.93 0.98
CA VAL A 33 3.66 13.90 1.32
C VAL A 33 4.00 14.73 0.09
N ILE A 34 3.58 15.98 0.10
CA ILE A 34 3.86 16.96 -0.95
C ILE A 34 4.61 18.12 -0.31
N LYS A 35 5.83 18.38 -0.80
CA LYS A 35 6.66 19.48 -0.36
C LYS A 35 7.45 20.03 -1.54
N ASP A 36 7.49 21.33 -1.68
CA ASP A 36 8.35 22.01 -2.65
C ASP A 36 9.71 22.29 -2.04
N GLY A 37 10.76 22.11 -2.84
CA GLY A 37 12.15 22.35 -2.48
C GLY A 37 12.70 23.60 -3.17
N ALA A 38 13.92 23.97 -2.82
CA ALA A 38 14.61 25.13 -3.40
C ALA A 38 15.35 24.80 -4.71
N GLY A 39 15.65 23.52 -4.95
CA GLY A 39 16.37 23.04 -6.14
C GLY A 39 15.45 22.35 -7.16
N PRO A 40 16.02 21.89 -8.28
CA PRO A 40 15.25 21.18 -9.32
C PRO A 40 14.58 19.90 -8.82
N VAL A 41 15.22 19.19 -7.88
CA VAL A 41 14.71 17.99 -7.22
C VAL A 41 14.96 18.03 -5.72
N GLU A 42 16.08 18.59 -5.27
CA GLU A 42 16.50 18.60 -3.87
C GLU A 42 15.44 19.22 -2.95
N GLY A 43 15.07 18.48 -1.93
CA GLY A 43 14.06 18.86 -0.95
C GLY A 43 12.61 18.78 -1.46
N ILE A 44 12.38 18.40 -2.72
CA ILE A 44 11.05 18.16 -3.26
C ILE A 44 10.55 16.80 -2.76
N ALA A 45 9.36 16.76 -2.16
CA ALA A 45 8.69 15.51 -1.87
C ALA A 45 7.42 15.35 -2.71
N ARG A 46 7.33 14.24 -3.41
CA ARG A 46 6.15 13.73 -4.12
C ARG A 46 6.07 12.24 -3.83
N THR A 47 5.70 11.92 -2.60
CA THR A 47 5.77 10.56 -2.05
C THR A 47 4.65 10.31 -1.05
N GLY A 48 4.70 9.22 -0.33
CA GLY A 48 3.73 8.91 0.72
C GLY A 48 3.65 7.43 1.05
N VAL A 49 2.61 7.09 1.80
CA VAL A 49 2.29 5.72 2.19
C VAL A 49 0.84 5.41 1.81
N THR A 50 0.63 4.27 1.19
CA THR A 50 -0.70 3.67 1.00
C THR A 50 -0.76 2.39 1.80
N VAL A 51 -1.84 2.16 2.53
CA VAL A 51 -2.07 0.90 3.23
C VAL A 51 -3.33 0.22 2.74
N VAL A 52 -3.28 -1.10 2.67
CA VAL A 52 -4.43 -1.98 2.48
C VAL A 52 -4.58 -2.82 3.73
N LEU A 53 -5.70 -2.64 4.43
CA LEU A 53 -6.08 -3.46 5.56
C LEU A 53 -7.05 -4.52 5.07
N PRO A 54 -6.67 -5.80 5.09
CA PRO A 54 -7.57 -6.91 4.83
C PRO A 54 -8.75 -6.95 5.80
N ALA A 55 -9.77 -7.75 5.49
CA ALA A 55 -10.97 -7.85 6.30
C ALA A 55 -10.69 -8.34 7.74
N GLY A 56 -11.40 -7.79 8.69
CA GLY A 56 -11.25 -8.15 10.10
C GLY A 56 -9.97 -7.65 10.74
N ASP A 57 -9.58 -8.30 11.83
CA ASP A 57 -8.26 -8.12 12.45
C ASP A 57 -7.30 -9.15 11.84
N ILE A 58 -6.52 -8.69 10.87
CA ILE A 58 -5.60 -9.56 10.10
C ILE A 58 -4.53 -10.22 10.99
N VAL A 59 -4.20 -9.61 12.12
CA VAL A 59 -3.19 -10.16 13.03
C VAL A 59 -3.74 -11.36 13.80
N GLU A 60 -5.04 -11.34 14.14
CA GLU A 60 -5.71 -12.47 14.80
C GLU A 60 -6.26 -13.50 13.78
N ASN A 61 -6.60 -13.03 12.58
CA ASN A 61 -7.28 -13.81 11.56
C ASN A 61 -6.50 -13.76 10.25
N ALA A 62 -5.47 -14.59 10.14
CA ALA A 62 -4.67 -14.71 8.92
C ALA A 62 -5.54 -15.02 7.69
N MET A 63 -5.19 -14.44 6.55
CA MET A 63 -5.87 -14.65 5.28
C MET A 63 -4.97 -15.43 4.31
N TYR A 64 -5.56 -16.23 3.44
CA TYR A 64 -4.81 -16.86 2.35
C TYR A 64 -4.21 -15.79 1.44
N ALA A 65 -2.96 -15.98 1.09
CA ALA A 65 -2.23 -15.07 0.22
C ALA A 65 -1.22 -15.82 -0.64
N GLY A 66 -0.89 -15.22 -1.77
CA GLY A 66 0.18 -15.66 -2.65
C GLY A 66 0.99 -14.47 -3.12
N VAL A 67 2.24 -14.70 -3.44
CA VAL A 67 3.17 -13.71 -4.00
C VAL A 67 3.88 -14.31 -5.21
N PHE A 68 4.15 -13.47 -6.19
CA PHE A 68 4.96 -13.83 -7.35
C PHE A 68 5.90 -12.69 -7.68
N SER A 69 7.21 -13.01 -7.76
CA SER A 69 8.23 -12.04 -8.17
C SER A 69 8.38 -12.08 -9.69
N LEU A 70 7.96 -11.01 -10.37
CA LEU A 70 8.16 -10.85 -11.81
C LEU A 70 9.64 -10.70 -12.17
N ASN A 71 10.39 -9.96 -11.33
CA ASN A 71 11.84 -9.75 -11.43
C ASN A 71 12.39 -9.34 -10.06
N GLY A 72 13.71 -9.25 -9.95
CA GLY A 72 14.40 -8.90 -8.69
C GLY A 72 14.72 -7.42 -8.53
N ASN A 73 14.21 -6.52 -9.38
CA ASN A 73 14.46 -5.10 -9.29
C ASN A 73 13.32 -4.37 -8.55
N GLY A 74 13.05 -4.83 -7.34
CA GLY A 74 12.04 -4.31 -6.45
C GLY A 74 12.06 -5.11 -5.15
N GLU A 75 11.56 -4.54 -4.09
CA GLU A 75 11.56 -5.16 -2.78
C GLU A 75 10.13 -5.28 -2.22
N LEU A 76 9.81 -6.47 -1.72
CA LEU A 76 8.61 -6.75 -0.95
C LEU A 76 9.02 -7.48 0.33
N SER A 77 8.92 -6.82 1.47
CA SER A 77 9.18 -7.46 2.74
C SER A 77 8.07 -8.47 3.11
N GLY A 78 8.39 -9.45 3.95
CA GLY A 78 7.42 -10.44 4.41
C GLY A 78 7.01 -11.50 3.38
N CYS A 79 7.50 -11.43 2.13
CA CYS A 79 7.14 -12.36 1.06
C CYS A 79 7.53 -13.82 1.35
N HIS A 80 8.69 -14.05 1.97
CA HIS A 80 9.14 -15.42 2.29
C HIS A 80 8.17 -16.16 3.22
N TRP A 81 7.56 -15.44 4.17
CA TRP A 81 6.53 -16.03 5.02
C TRP A 81 5.25 -16.36 4.25
N ILE A 82 4.85 -15.49 3.33
CA ILE A 82 3.69 -15.76 2.46
C ILE A 82 3.98 -16.97 1.57
N GLU A 83 5.17 -17.05 0.96
CA GLU A 83 5.59 -18.18 0.13
C GLU A 83 5.60 -19.51 0.89
N GLU A 84 6.09 -19.51 2.14
CA GLU A 84 6.17 -20.71 2.96
C GLU A 84 4.81 -21.13 3.54
N SER A 85 4.05 -20.18 4.09
CA SER A 85 2.82 -20.47 4.83
C SER A 85 1.53 -20.40 4.01
N GLY A 86 1.54 -19.66 2.90
CA GLY A 86 0.34 -19.32 2.16
C GLY A 86 -0.55 -18.29 2.88
N LEU A 87 -0.03 -17.61 3.92
CA LEU A 87 -0.82 -16.75 4.78
C LEU A 87 -0.29 -15.31 4.83
N LEU A 88 -1.20 -14.35 4.79
CA LEU A 88 -0.98 -12.95 5.13
C LEU A 88 -1.43 -12.73 6.58
N THR A 89 -0.55 -12.17 7.40
CA THR A 89 -0.79 -11.93 8.84
C THR A 89 -0.62 -10.46 9.23
N THR A 90 -0.45 -9.58 8.25
CA THR A 90 -0.21 -8.14 8.48
C THR A 90 -0.98 -7.31 7.45
N PRO A 91 -1.24 -6.02 7.71
CA PRO A 91 -1.58 -5.09 6.64
C PRO A 91 -0.49 -5.07 5.56
N ILE A 92 -0.86 -4.61 4.37
CA ILE A 92 0.07 -4.35 3.27
C ILE A 92 0.29 -2.84 3.20
N ALA A 93 1.53 -2.40 3.17
CA ALA A 93 1.87 -1.00 2.91
C ALA A 93 2.65 -0.85 1.60
N LEU A 94 2.47 0.28 0.93
CA LEU A 94 3.18 0.66 -0.29
C LEU A 94 3.81 2.03 -0.07
N THR A 95 5.09 2.18 -0.43
CA THR A 95 5.83 3.44 -0.27
C THR A 95 6.94 3.54 -1.32
N ASN A 96 7.85 4.52 -1.21
CA ASN A 96 9.01 4.57 -2.09
C ASN A 96 10.13 3.63 -1.63
N THR A 97 11.06 3.32 -2.55
CA THR A 97 12.15 2.37 -2.36
C THR A 97 12.97 2.63 -1.09
N HIS A 98 13.41 3.87 -0.85
CA HIS A 98 14.25 4.19 0.29
C HIS A 98 13.50 4.28 1.63
N SER A 99 12.17 4.30 1.58
CA SER A 99 11.33 4.40 2.77
C SER A 99 10.73 3.06 3.21
N LEU A 100 10.98 1.96 2.49
CA LEU A 100 10.46 0.64 2.86
C LEU A 100 10.83 0.27 4.30
N GLY A 101 12.09 0.45 4.69
CA GLY A 101 12.57 0.10 6.03
C GLY A 101 11.86 0.88 7.14
N ILE A 102 11.73 2.19 7.01
CA ILE A 102 11.08 3.02 8.04
C ILE A 102 9.58 2.72 8.15
N VAL A 103 8.91 2.44 7.04
CA VAL A 103 7.48 2.06 7.03
C VAL A 103 7.29 0.68 7.67
N ARG A 104 8.20 -0.27 7.40
CA ARG A 104 8.21 -1.59 8.03
C ARG A 104 8.37 -1.50 9.55
N ASP A 105 9.34 -0.74 10.01
CA ASP A 105 9.63 -0.56 11.43
C ASP A 105 8.49 0.17 12.14
N ALA A 106 7.92 1.19 11.49
CA ALA A 106 6.75 1.92 12.00
C ALA A 106 5.52 1.00 12.14
N MET A 107 5.32 0.05 11.23
CA MET A 107 4.22 -0.92 11.31
C MET A 107 4.38 -1.83 12.54
N ILE A 108 5.60 -2.31 12.80
CA ILE A 108 5.88 -3.10 14.01
C ILE A 108 5.57 -2.30 15.27
N ASP A 109 6.07 -1.05 15.34
CA ASP A 109 5.87 -0.18 16.50
C ASP A 109 4.38 0.13 16.72
N TYR A 110 3.62 0.45 15.66
CA TYR A 110 2.18 0.72 15.71
C TYR A 110 1.42 -0.46 16.33
N TYR A 111 1.61 -1.67 15.81
CA TYR A 111 0.91 -2.86 16.30
C TYR A 111 1.42 -3.35 17.65
N ALA A 112 2.70 -3.22 17.94
CA ALA A 112 3.26 -3.55 19.24
C ALA A 112 2.66 -2.66 20.35
N ARG A 113 2.39 -1.37 20.07
CA ARG A 113 1.74 -0.46 21.03
C ARG A 113 0.28 -0.83 21.25
N LEU A 114 -0.45 -1.18 20.18
CA LEU A 114 -1.86 -1.58 20.28
C LEU A 114 -2.06 -2.86 21.10
N ARG A 115 -1.06 -3.76 21.10
CA ARG A 115 -1.17 -5.10 21.70
C ARG A 115 -0.39 -5.27 23.02
N LYS A 116 0.11 -4.19 23.59
CA LYS A 116 0.88 -4.20 24.85
C LYS A 116 0.08 -4.56 26.12
N THR A 117 -1.11 -5.09 26.02
CA THR A 117 -2.04 -5.20 27.16
C THR A 117 -1.82 -6.41 28.06
N ASP A 118 -1.05 -7.42 27.64
CA ASP A 118 -0.90 -8.69 28.40
C ASP A 118 0.53 -9.10 28.74
N GLY A 119 1.53 -8.25 28.38
CA GLY A 119 2.94 -8.55 28.63
C GLY A 119 3.56 -9.59 27.70
N SER A 120 2.81 -10.10 26.71
CA SER A 120 3.36 -10.99 25.69
C SER A 120 4.26 -10.25 24.72
N SER A 121 5.24 -10.96 24.17
CA SER A 121 6.05 -10.43 23.07
C SER A 121 5.23 -10.42 21.79
N TYR A 122 4.99 -9.24 21.23
CA TYR A 122 4.39 -9.11 19.92
C TYR A 122 5.42 -9.35 18.80
N TRP A 123 5.07 -10.18 17.83
CA TRP A 123 5.92 -10.52 16.70
C TRP A 123 5.13 -10.40 15.38
N MET A 124 5.74 -9.83 14.35
CA MET A 124 5.20 -9.78 13.01
C MET A 124 6.28 -9.65 11.94
N LEU A 125 5.96 -10.09 10.73
CA LEU A 125 6.73 -9.87 9.50
C LEU A 125 5.92 -8.95 8.57
N PRO A 126 6.06 -7.62 8.68
CA PRO A 126 5.27 -6.69 7.88
C PRO A 126 5.47 -6.88 6.38
N VAL A 127 4.37 -6.75 5.64
CA VAL A 127 4.39 -6.73 4.19
C VAL A 127 4.42 -5.28 3.72
N VAL A 128 5.57 -4.84 3.23
CA VAL A 128 5.77 -3.51 2.66
C VAL A 128 6.38 -3.67 1.27
N GLY A 129 5.68 -3.15 0.26
CA GLY A 129 6.16 -3.06 -1.11
C GLY A 129 6.68 -1.66 -1.43
N GLU A 130 7.60 -1.60 -2.39
CA GLU A 130 8.19 -0.33 -2.79
C GLU A 130 8.00 -0.06 -4.28
N THR A 131 8.08 1.22 -4.63
CA THR A 131 8.19 1.71 -5.99
C THR A 131 9.12 2.94 -6.02
N TRP A 132 9.82 3.13 -7.14
CA TRP A 132 10.78 4.22 -7.24
C TRP A 132 10.13 5.52 -7.69
N ASP A 133 10.23 6.58 -6.87
CA ASP A 133 9.67 7.92 -7.14
C ASP A 133 10.72 9.00 -7.44
N GLY A 134 11.98 8.62 -7.57
CA GLY A 134 13.13 9.54 -7.68
C GLY A 134 13.18 10.45 -8.92
N TRP A 135 12.24 10.31 -9.88
CA TRP A 135 12.10 11.29 -10.96
C TRP A 135 11.43 12.58 -10.51
N LEU A 136 10.44 12.48 -9.61
CA LEU A 136 9.59 13.59 -9.19
C LEU A 136 9.78 13.96 -7.72
N SER A 137 10.55 13.15 -6.99
CA SER A 137 10.79 13.29 -5.56
C SER A 137 12.27 13.18 -5.25
N ASP A 138 12.75 13.97 -4.29
CA ASP A 138 14.06 13.74 -3.66
C ASP A 138 13.97 12.51 -2.77
N ILE A 139 14.13 11.33 -3.39
CA ILE A 139 14.05 10.05 -2.69
C ILE A 139 15.10 9.90 -1.59
N ASN A 140 16.25 10.59 -1.74
CA ASN A 140 17.35 10.59 -0.76
C ASN A 140 17.06 11.52 0.43
N GLY A 141 16.12 12.43 0.31
CA GLY A 141 15.68 13.31 1.40
C GLY A 141 14.91 12.60 2.50
N MET A 142 14.63 11.30 2.34
CA MET A 142 13.98 10.44 3.35
C MET A 142 12.71 11.10 3.93
N HIS A 143 11.84 11.61 3.06
CA HIS A 143 10.69 12.42 3.45
C HIS A 143 9.58 11.64 4.14
N VAL A 144 9.47 10.33 3.90
CA VAL A 144 8.52 9.47 4.61
C VAL A 144 9.01 9.23 6.04
N ARG A 145 8.09 9.33 7.00
CA ARG A 145 8.34 9.18 8.44
C ARG A 145 7.32 8.21 9.05
N PRO A 146 7.56 7.69 10.27
CA PRO A 146 6.63 6.77 10.95
C PRO A 146 5.20 7.29 11.04
N GLU A 147 5.02 8.59 11.28
CA GLU A 147 3.71 9.23 11.37
C GLU A 147 2.88 9.12 10.09
N HIS A 148 3.53 9.02 8.91
CA HIS A 148 2.80 8.86 7.65
C HIS A 148 2.18 7.46 7.53
N LEU A 149 2.85 6.41 8.03
CA LEU A 149 2.23 5.09 8.13
C LEU A 149 1.05 5.11 9.11
N CYS A 150 1.25 5.68 10.31
CA CYS A 150 0.18 5.78 11.30
C CYS A 150 -1.05 6.50 10.71
N ALA A 151 -0.83 7.65 10.08
CA ALA A 151 -1.91 8.42 9.45
C ALA A 151 -2.64 7.62 8.35
N ALA A 152 -1.91 6.85 7.55
CA ALA A 152 -2.51 5.98 6.53
C ALA A 152 -3.34 4.86 7.16
N LEU A 153 -2.86 4.22 8.24
CA LEU A 153 -3.60 3.18 8.98
C LEU A 153 -4.87 3.77 9.63
N ASP A 154 -4.75 4.92 10.28
CA ASP A 154 -5.86 5.57 10.98
C ASP A 154 -6.95 6.10 10.03
N SER A 155 -6.56 6.50 8.81
CA SER A 155 -7.49 7.00 7.78
C SER A 155 -8.13 5.90 6.93
N ALA A 156 -7.72 4.63 7.11
CA ALA A 156 -8.18 3.55 6.25
C ALA A 156 -9.68 3.30 6.36
N ALA A 157 -10.36 3.36 5.22
CA ALA A 157 -11.82 3.22 5.10
C ALA A 157 -12.21 2.27 3.96
N SER A 158 -13.42 1.71 4.06
CA SER A 158 -14.09 1.01 2.98
C SER A 158 -14.78 2.03 2.05
N GLY A 159 -15.29 1.58 0.92
CA GLY A 159 -15.98 2.42 -0.05
C GLY A 159 -15.05 2.90 -1.16
N PRO A 160 -15.34 4.04 -1.81
CA PRO A 160 -14.52 4.55 -2.90
C PRO A 160 -13.07 4.78 -2.45
N VAL A 161 -12.12 4.28 -3.24
CA VAL A 161 -10.68 4.49 -3.00
C VAL A 161 -10.19 5.67 -3.82
N GLU A 162 -9.47 6.59 -3.18
CA GLU A 162 -8.80 7.68 -3.88
C GLU A 162 -7.67 7.13 -4.76
N GLU A 163 -7.58 7.61 -6.01
CA GLU A 163 -6.63 7.14 -7.02
C GLU A 163 -5.75 8.27 -7.55
N GLY A 164 -4.66 7.89 -8.19
CA GLY A 164 -3.73 8.83 -8.82
C GLY A 164 -2.60 9.26 -7.89
N CYS A 165 -2.40 10.57 -7.75
CA CYS A 165 -1.27 11.15 -7.02
C CYS A 165 -1.52 11.19 -5.51
N VAL A 166 -1.78 10.05 -4.90
CA VAL A 166 -2.03 9.90 -3.46
C VAL A 166 -1.15 8.83 -2.85
N GLY A 167 -0.83 8.97 -1.58
CA GLY A 167 -0.03 8.01 -0.84
C GLY A 167 1.26 7.61 -1.56
N GLY A 168 1.56 6.32 -1.59
CA GLY A 168 2.70 5.75 -2.31
C GLY A 168 2.70 5.97 -3.82
N GLY A 169 1.57 6.35 -4.42
CA GLY A 169 1.45 6.64 -5.86
C GLY A 169 1.79 8.07 -6.26
N THR A 170 2.09 8.96 -5.31
CA THR A 170 2.21 10.41 -5.56
C THR A 170 3.29 10.76 -6.57
N GLY A 171 4.49 10.19 -6.47
CA GLY A 171 5.62 10.48 -7.36
C GLY A 171 5.87 9.43 -8.45
N MET A 172 4.91 8.54 -8.74
CA MET A 172 5.11 7.40 -9.63
C MET A 172 5.09 7.77 -11.10
N ILE A 173 6.04 7.21 -11.84
CA ILE A 173 6.09 7.20 -13.31
C ILE A 173 6.09 5.76 -13.78
N LEU A 174 5.26 5.44 -14.76
CA LEU A 174 5.09 4.13 -15.37
C LEU A 174 5.19 4.26 -16.88
N HIS A 175 6.07 3.50 -17.52
CA HIS A 175 6.25 3.54 -18.97
C HIS A 175 6.39 4.98 -19.50
N GLU A 176 7.16 5.82 -18.83
CA GLU A 176 7.39 7.25 -19.11
C GLU A 176 6.17 8.16 -18.94
N PHE A 177 5.04 7.64 -18.45
CA PHE A 177 3.85 8.42 -18.12
C PHE A 177 3.70 8.61 -16.62
N LYS A 178 3.01 9.68 -16.21
CA LYS A 178 2.64 9.87 -14.81
C LYS A 178 1.71 8.75 -14.35
N GLY A 179 2.18 7.98 -13.40
CA GLY A 179 1.43 6.92 -12.74
C GLY A 179 0.72 7.36 -11.47
N GLY A 180 0.36 6.41 -10.61
CA GLY A 180 -0.29 6.66 -9.34
C GLY A 180 -0.99 5.41 -8.79
N ILE A 181 -1.73 5.59 -7.72
CA ILE A 181 -2.59 4.53 -7.18
C ILE A 181 -3.72 4.24 -8.16
N GLY A 182 -3.98 2.96 -8.36
CA GLY A 182 -5.14 2.46 -9.07
C GLY A 182 -5.75 1.28 -8.34
N THR A 183 -7.04 1.05 -8.53
CA THR A 183 -7.77 -0.06 -7.93
C THR A 183 -8.85 -0.57 -8.87
N SER A 184 -9.23 -1.82 -8.72
CA SER A 184 -10.32 -2.42 -9.49
C SER A 184 -10.86 -3.67 -8.79
N SER A 185 -12.07 -4.06 -9.17
CA SER A 185 -12.69 -5.32 -8.75
C SER A 185 -13.39 -6.01 -9.91
N ARG A 186 -13.65 -7.29 -9.73
CA ARG A 186 -14.51 -8.09 -10.62
C ARG A 186 -15.39 -9.00 -9.77
N VAL A 187 -16.65 -9.06 -10.15
CA VAL A 187 -17.62 -10.01 -9.57
C VAL A 187 -17.53 -11.30 -10.36
N LEU A 188 -17.17 -12.38 -9.69
CA LEU A 188 -17.11 -13.72 -10.29
C LEU A 188 -18.51 -14.34 -10.30
N PRO A 189 -18.83 -15.20 -11.28
CA PRO A 189 -20.03 -16.03 -11.24
C PRO A 189 -20.04 -16.95 -10.01
N GLU A 190 -21.23 -17.31 -9.55
CA GLU A 190 -21.39 -18.17 -8.36
C GLU A 190 -20.78 -19.57 -8.53
N GLU A 191 -20.57 -20.01 -9.78
CA GLU A 191 -20.02 -21.34 -10.10
C GLU A 191 -18.47 -21.38 -10.05
N LEU A 192 -17.80 -20.25 -9.84
CA LEU A 192 -16.34 -20.13 -9.71
C LEU A 192 -15.93 -19.87 -8.27
#